data_24a25b5ab6eb1ae1ca2eb1c49d784f56
#
_entry.id   24a25b5ab6eb1ae1ca2eb1c49d784f56
#
_cell.length_a   1.000
_cell.length_b   1.000
_cell.length_c   1.000
_cell.angle_alpha   90.00
_cell.angle_beta   90.00
_cell.angle_gamma   90.00
#
_symmetry.space_group_name_H-M   'P 1'
#
loop_
_entity.id
_entity.type
_entity.pdbx_description
1 polymer ?
#
loop_
_entity_poly.entity_id
_entity_poly.type
_entity_poly.pdbx_seq_one_letter_code
_entity_poly.pdbx_strand_id
1 'polypeptide(L)'
;DILEIDGVISSAIENKDTNSLRQLVTKMDNGGFGYTDGQTLQQKKNQVLSRIDAIDTQVRVEENKRNSEATKLLNDYKSNVLTGRAQDSEYENNVGKAVAGTESETEFKFLQQQSVNFQRFANKSTSEQQRLINEQKAKMKNTPSANAADEEKILNAYEDIYKSKLQTAKTNPNQVVREAGLQVHSLGGNALKSNPSEWIDGAVDNGISQLSLKDANITLRPISEEDLPEAKKAFDGMGVNEKLNFISG
;
A
#
# COMPACT_ATOMS: atom_id res chain seq x y z
N ASP A 1 -12.60 32.18 -43.61
CA ASP A 1 -11.29 31.87 -42.95
C ASP A 1 -11.35 32.10 -41.43
N ILE A 2 -11.67 33.29 -40.91
CA ILE A 2 -11.66 33.58 -39.46
C ILE A 2 -12.68 32.73 -38.71
N LEU A 3 -13.93 32.64 -39.23
CA LEU A 3 -14.97 31.82 -38.63
C LEU A 3 -14.60 30.31 -38.61
N GLU A 4 -13.92 29.85 -39.64
CA GLU A 4 -13.42 28.47 -39.71
C GLU A 4 -12.34 28.22 -38.63
N ILE A 5 -11.39 29.16 -38.51
CA ILE A 5 -10.33 29.12 -37.49
C ILE A 5 -10.95 29.08 -36.08
N ASP A 6 -11.89 29.98 -35.79
CA ASP A 6 -12.52 30.07 -34.48
C ASP A 6 -13.40 28.85 -34.19
N GLY A 7 -14.04 28.26 -35.18
CA GLY A 7 -14.78 27.02 -35.07
C GLY A 7 -13.90 25.81 -34.69
N VAL A 8 -12.73 25.70 -35.33
CA VAL A 8 -11.78 24.63 -35.00
C VAL A 8 -11.21 24.85 -33.60
N ILE A 9 -10.86 26.07 -33.22
CA ILE A 9 -10.36 26.38 -31.87
C ILE A 9 -11.40 26.00 -30.81
N SER A 10 -12.66 26.41 -31.00
CA SER A 10 -13.73 26.10 -30.03
C SER A 10 -13.96 24.61 -29.86
N SER A 11 -14.09 23.89 -30.98
CA SER A 11 -14.29 22.44 -30.96
C SER A 11 -13.09 21.70 -30.33
N ALA A 12 -11.88 22.13 -30.66
CA ALA A 12 -10.68 21.50 -30.10
C ALA A 12 -10.50 21.76 -28.60
N ILE A 13 -10.88 22.94 -28.10
CA ILE A 13 -10.89 23.23 -26.65
C ILE A 13 -11.90 22.33 -25.93
N GLU A 14 -13.10 22.22 -26.46
CA GLU A 14 -14.20 21.41 -25.88
C GLU A 14 -13.80 19.92 -25.77
N ASN A 15 -13.12 19.41 -26.82
CA ASN A 15 -12.72 18.00 -26.90
C ASN A 15 -11.28 17.73 -26.43
N LYS A 16 -10.54 18.74 -25.96
CA LYS A 16 -9.10 18.66 -25.61
C LYS A 16 -8.24 18.12 -26.75
N ASP A 17 -8.60 18.42 -28.01
CA ASP A 17 -7.97 17.90 -29.22
C ASP A 17 -6.86 18.83 -29.73
N THR A 18 -5.64 18.64 -29.21
CA THR A 18 -4.46 19.39 -29.67
C THR A 18 -4.01 19.00 -31.08
N ASN A 19 -4.38 17.81 -31.58
CA ASN A 19 -4.02 17.41 -32.94
C ASN A 19 -4.71 18.26 -33.99
N SER A 20 -6.01 18.54 -33.84
CA SER A 20 -6.75 19.44 -34.71
C SER A 20 -6.17 20.85 -34.66
N LEU A 21 -5.73 21.34 -33.50
CA LEU A 21 -5.05 22.65 -33.37
C LEU A 21 -3.68 22.67 -34.06
N ARG A 22 -2.88 21.61 -33.95
CA ARG A 22 -1.59 21.48 -34.66
C ARG A 22 -1.77 21.42 -36.18
N GLN A 23 -2.79 20.73 -36.67
CA GLN A 23 -3.16 20.69 -38.10
C GLN A 23 -3.59 22.10 -38.57
N LEU A 24 -4.34 22.85 -37.74
CA LEU A 24 -4.74 24.22 -38.04
C LEU A 24 -3.52 25.14 -38.17
N VAL A 25 -2.52 25.02 -37.26
CA VAL A 25 -1.25 25.78 -37.38
C VAL A 25 -0.53 25.45 -38.68
N THR A 26 -0.43 24.16 -39.03
CA THR A 26 0.19 23.72 -40.30
C THR A 26 -0.54 24.29 -41.50
N LYS A 27 -1.89 24.35 -41.50
CA LYS A 27 -2.68 24.95 -42.57
C LYS A 27 -2.43 26.42 -42.68
N MET A 28 -2.31 27.16 -41.54
CA MET A 28 -1.92 28.58 -41.52
C MET A 28 -0.54 28.82 -42.15
N ASP A 29 0.45 27.99 -41.81
CA ASP A 29 1.82 28.11 -42.31
C ASP A 29 1.95 27.83 -43.82
N ASN A 30 1.10 26.96 -44.34
CA ASN A 30 1.06 26.60 -45.74
C ASN A 30 0.18 27.53 -46.64
N GLY A 31 -0.27 28.67 -46.06
CA GLY A 31 -1.07 29.62 -46.82
C GLY A 31 -2.51 29.21 -47.08
N GLY A 32 -3.07 28.26 -46.27
CA GLY A 32 -4.41 27.75 -46.43
C GLY A 32 -5.55 28.76 -46.15
N PHE A 33 -5.22 30.00 -45.75
CA PHE A 33 -6.17 31.08 -45.41
C PHE A 33 -5.84 32.38 -46.16
N GLY A 34 -5.90 32.31 -47.50
CA GLY A 34 -5.47 33.37 -48.37
C GLY A 34 -6.29 34.66 -48.37
N TYR A 35 -7.48 34.65 -47.73
CA TYR A 35 -8.36 35.81 -47.59
C TYR A 35 -8.21 36.55 -46.26
N THR A 36 -7.27 36.15 -45.43
CA THR A 36 -7.00 36.78 -44.13
C THR A 36 -5.68 37.52 -44.21
N ASP A 37 -5.64 38.77 -43.73
CA ASP A 37 -4.40 39.53 -43.67
C ASP A 37 -3.35 38.88 -42.77
N GLY A 38 -2.06 39.08 -43.08
CA GLY A 38 -0.96 38.40 -42.41
C GLY A 38 -0.86 38.73 -40.90
N GLN A 39 -1.27 39.91 -40.47
CA GLN A 39 -1.23 40.30 -39.07
C GLN A 39 -2.30 39.57 -38.26
N THR A 40 -3.53 39.52 -38.76
CA THR A 40 -4.65 38.78 -38.14
C THR A 40 -4.35 37.29 -38.11
N LEU A 41 -3.82 36.72 -39.19
CA LEU A 41 -3.44 35.32 -39.25
C LEU A 41 -2.36 34.97 -38.19
N GLN A 42 -1.35 35.84 -38.03
CA GLN A 42 -0.30 35.64 -37.00
C GLN A 42 -0.86 35.73 -35.59
N GLN A 43 -1.80 36.65 -35.32
CA GLN A 43 -2.47 36.74 -34.02
C GLN A 43 -3.28 35.49 -33.72
N LYS A 44 -4.03 34.95 -34.69
CA LYS A 44 -4.79 33.69 -34.55
C LYS A 44 -3.85 32.52 -34.33
N LYS A 45 -2.74 32.44 -35.07
CA LYS A 45 -1.72 31.39 -34.86
C LYS A 45 -1.17 31.41 -33.43
N ASN A 46 -0.80 32.57 -32.90
CA ASN A 46 -0.33 32.71 -31.53
C ASN A 46 -1.39 32.29 -30.52
N GLN A 47 -2.67 32.60 -30.77
CA GLN A 47 -3.79 32.15 -29.95
C GLN A 47 -3.89 30.63 -29.97
N VAL A 48 -3.79 29.98 -31.14
CA VAL A 48 -3.84 28.52 -31.26
C VAL A 48 -2.68 27.87 -30.50
N LEU A 49 -1.45 28.37 -30.68
CA LEU A 49 -0.28 27.84 -29.95
C LEU A 49 -0.45 27.93 -28.42
N SER A 50 -0.93 29.08 -27.93
CA SER A 50 -1.23 29.24 -26.51
C SER A 50 -2.30 28.26 -25.99
N ARG A 51 -3.29 27.92 -26.84
CA ARG A 51 -4.31 26.94 -26.49
C ARG A 51 -3.76 25.52 -26.47
N ILE A 52 -2.88 25.16 -27.40
CA ILE A 52 -2.17 23.88 -27.39
C ILE A 52 -1.42 23.72 -26.06
N ASP A 53 -0.59 24.70 -25.68
CA ASP A 53 0.18 24.67 -24.45
C ASP A 53 -0.70 24.55 -23.20
N ALA A 54 -1.84 25.25 -23.18
CA ALA A 54 -2.79 25.19 -22.08
C ALA A 54 -3.43 23.80 -21.95
N ILE A 55 -3.88 23.21 -23.08
CA ILE A 55 -4.49 21.86 -23.09
C ILE A 55 -3.46 20.80 -22.73
N ASP A 56 -2.26 20.83 -23.33
CA ASP A 56 -1.19 19.86 -23.03
C ASP A 56 -0.78 19.94 -21.56
N THR A 57 -0.73 21.15 -20.97
CA THR A 57 -0.46 21.33 -19.55
C THR A 57 -1.57 20.76 -18.67
N GLN A 58 -2.84 21.00 -19.04
CA GLN A 58 -3.98 20.46 -18.29
C GLN A 58 -4.00 18.95 -18.33
N VAL A 59 -3.82 18.34 -19.51
CA VAL A 59 -3.78 16.87 -19.67
C VAL A 59 -2.67 16.27 -18.81
N ARG A 60 -1.46 16.86 -18.85
CA ARG A 60 -0.33 16.40 -18.03
C ARG A 60 -0.61 16.48 -16.52
N VAL A 61 -1.28 17.55 -16.08
CA VAL A 61 -1.65 17.71 -14.66
C VAL A 61 -2.68 16.64 -14.26
N GLU A 62 -3.68 16.40 -15.11
CA GLU A 62 -4.70 15.36 -14.87
C GLU A 62 -4.08 13.97 -14.84
N GLU A 63 -3.17 13.64 -15.77
CA GLU A 63 -2.43 12.38 -15.79
C GLU A 63 -1.55 12.19 -14.54
N ASN A 64 -0.80 13.21 -14.14
CA ASN A 64 0.03 13.18 -12.95
C ASN A 64 -0.81 12.95 -11.68
N LYS A 65 -1.96 13.61 -11.57
CA LYS A 65 -2.90 13.43 -10.47
C LYS A 65 -3.41 11.98 -10.45
N ARG A 66 -3.86 11.47 -11.60
CA ARG A 66 -4.34 10.08 -11.72
C ARG A 66 -3.26 9.07 -11.35
N ASN A 67 -2.03 9.24 -11.84
CA ASN A 67 -0.91 8.37 -11.50
C ASN A 67 -0.57 8.42 -10.00
N SER A 68 -0.61 9.61 -9.39
CA SER A 68 -0.37 9.76 -7.95
C SER A 68 -1.45 9.06 -7.10
N GLU A 69 -2.72 9.19 -7.47
CA GLU A 69 -3.84 8.51 -6.79
C GLU A 69 -3.76 6.98 -6.97
N ALA A 70 -3.46 6.52 -8.17
CA ALA A 70 -3.24 5.11 -8.46
C ALA A 70 -2.09 4.51 -7.64
N THR A 71 -0.97 5.24 -7.54
CA THR A 71 0.20 4.82 -6.74
C THR A 71 -0.13 4.70 -5.25
N LYS A 72 -0.91 5.63 -4.70
CA LYS A 72 -1.35 5.53 -3.28
C LYS A 72 -2.19 4.29 -3.04
N LEU A 73 -3.21 4.07 -3.89
CA LEU A 73 -4.09 2.89 -3.79
C LEU A 73 -3.30 1.59 -3.96
N LEU A 74 -2.34 1.55 -4.89
CA LEU A 74 -1.46 0.41 -5.06
C LEU A 74 -0.61 0.15 -3.82
N ASN A 75 -0.04 1.18 -3.19
CA ASN A 75 0.77 1.03 -1.98
C ASN A 75 -0.05 0.48 -0.81
N ASP A 76 -1.29 0.93 -0.64
CA ASP A 76 -2.21 0.41 0.37
C ASP A 76 -2.56 -1.07 0.08
N TYR A 77 -2.87 -1.40 -1.17
CA TYR A 77 -3.12 -2.77 -1.61
C TYR A 77 -1.90 -3.67 -1.38
N LYS A 78 -0.71 -3.21 -1.78
CA LYS A 78 0.57 -3.91 -1.57
C LYS A 78 0.83 -4.18 -0.08
N SER A 79 0.63 -3.18 0.77
CA SER A 79 0.77 -3.33 2.23
C SER A 79 -0.14 -4.42 2.77
N ASN A 80 -1.40 -4.45 2.34
CA ASN A 80 -2.36 -5.47 2.75
C ASN A 80 -1.96 -6.88 2.27
N VAL A 81 -1.56 -7.01 1.00
CA VAL A 81 -1.11 -8.29 0.41
C VAL A 81 0.14 -8.82 1.13
N LEU A 82 1.14 -7.95 1.38
CA LEU A 82 2.39 -8.34 2.04
C LEU A 82 2.24 -8.62 3.54
N THR A 83 1.17 -8.14 4.18
CA THR A 83 0.83 -8.53 5.57
C THR A 83 0.01 -9.81 5.66
N GLY A 84 -0.27 -10.47 4.53
CA GLY A 84 -1.02 -11.73 4.47
C GLY A 84 -2.52 -11.59 4.71
N ARG A 85 -3.06 -10.38 4.66
CA ARG A 85 -4.50 -10.13 4.80
C ARG A 85 -5.24 -10.58 3.54
N ALA A 86 -6.33 -11.31 3.74
CA ALA A 86 -7.25 -11.59 2.63
C ALA A 86 -7.84 -10.29 2.12
N GLN A 87 -7.85 -10.12 0.79
CA GLN A 87 -8.41 -8.93 0.17
C GLN A 87 -9.88 -9.16 -0.15
N ASP A 88 -10.69 -8.14 0.06
CA ASP A 88 -12.06 -8.10 -0.42
C ASP A 88 -12.06 -7.93 -1.95
N SER A 89 -12.86 -8.72 -2.65
CA SER A 89 -12.96 -8.68 -4.11
C SER A 89 -13.48 -7.33 -4.64
N GLU A 90 -14.32 -6.64 -3.90
CA GLU A 90 -14.80 -5.30 -4.28
C GLU A 90 -13.66 -4.27 -4.17
N TYR A 91 -12.90 -4.31 -3.07
CA TYR A 91 -11.73 -3.47 -2.90
C TYR A 91 -10.68 -3.71 -4.00
N GLU A 92 -10.38 -4.98 -4.28
CA GLU A 92 -9.44 -5.37 -5.34
C GLU A 92 -9.88 -4.86 -6.72
N ASN A 93 -11.17 -4.99 -7.07
CA ASN A 93 -11.73 -4.44 -8.30
C ASN A 93 -11.61 -2.91 -8.37
N ASN A 94 -11.83 -2.21 -7.27
CA ASN A 94 -11.72 -0.75 -7.22
C ASN A 94 -10.27 -0.29 -7.43
N VAL A 95 -9.30 -0.96 -6.79
CA VAL A 95 -7.87 -0.71 -7.05
C VAL A 95 -7.54 -0.99 -8.51
N GLY A 96 -7.98 -2.14 -9.05
CA GLY A 96 -7.76 -2.51 -10.46
C GLY A 96 -8.27 -1.46 -11.45
N LYS A 97 -9.45 -0.91 -11.22
CA LYS A 97 -10.00 0.19 -12.05
C LYS A 97 -9.18 1.47 -11.94
N ALA A 98 -8.72 1.80 -10.74
CA ALA A 98 -7.95 3.02 -10.51
C ALA A 98 -6.55 2.97 -11.16
N VAL A 99 -5.89 1.81 -11.15
CA VAL A 99 -4.55 1.62 -11.70
C VAL A 99 -4.55 1.33 -13.21
N ALA A 100 -5.68 0.94 -13.79
CA ALA A 100 -5.78 0.58 -15.21
C ALA A 100 -5.29 1.71 -16.12
N GLY A 101 -4.35 1.42 -17.02
CA GLY A 101 -3.72 2.39 -17.92
C GLY A 101 -2.78 3.38 -17.23
N THR A 102 -2.33 3.12 -16.01
CA THR A 102 -1.29 3.87 -15.30
C THR A 102 -0.01 3.04 -15.20
N GLU A 103 1.09 3.67 -14.74
CA GLU A 103 2.36 2.97 -14.48
C GLU A 103 2.23 1.88 -13.39
N SER A 104 1.23 2.00 -12.53
CA SER A 104 0.96 1.08 -11.41
C SER A 104 0.28 -0.24 -11.83
N GLU A 105 -0.26 -0.34 -13.05
CA GLU A 105 -1.06 -1.49 -13.50
C GLU A 105 -0.28 -2.81 -13.50
N THR A 106 0.98 -2.78 -13.95
CA THR A 106 1.82 -3.98 -14.04
C THR A 106 2.13 -4.56 -12.66
N GLU A 107 2.45 -3.68 -11.68
CA GLU A 107 2.71 -4.12 -10.32
C GLU A 107 1.44 -4.63 -9.64
N PHE A 108 0.30 -4.00 -9.86
CA PHE A 108 -0.99 -4.48 -9.34
C PHE A 108 -1.30 -5.90 -9.83
N LYS A 109 -1.18 -6.16 -11.14
CA LYS A 109 -1.41 -7.50 -11.71
C LYS A 109 -0.48 -8.56 -11.11
N PHE A 110 0.79 -8.22 -10.91
CA PHE A 110 1.74 -9.10 -10.23
C PHE A 110 1.31 -9.41 -8.79
N LEU A 111 0.98 -8.40 -8.00
CA LEU A 111 0.52 -8.57 -6.61
C LEU A 111 -0.76 -9.40 -6.54
N GLN A 112 -1.73 -9.15 -7.43
CA GLN A 112 -2.98 -9.89 -7.54
C GLN A 112 -2.73 -11.39 -7.80
N GLN A 113 -1.88 -11.70 -8.76
CA GLN A 113 -1.53 -13.09 -9.09
C GLN A 113 -0.81 -13.81 -7.93
N GLN A 114 -0.01 -13.09 -7.16
CA GLN A 114 0.79 -13.67 -6.07
C GLN A 114 0.13 -13.57 -4.70
N SER A 115 -1.02 -12.92 -4.56
CA SER A 115 -1.67 -12.62 -3.27
C SER A 115 -1.87 -13.85 -2.41
N VAL A 116 -2.35 -14.96 -2.99
CA VAL A 116 -2.55 -16.23 -2.26
C VAL A 116 -1.23 -16.84 -1.79
N ASN A 117 -0.17 -16.75 -2.60
CA ASN A 117 1.16 -17.25 -2.24
C ASN A 117 1.76 -16.43 -1.10
N PHE A 118 1.64 -15.12 -1.17
CA PHE A 118 2.10 -14.21 -0.11
C PHE A 118 1.33 -14.43 1.19
N GLN A 119 0.00 -14.61 1.13
CA GLN A 119 -0.82 -14.94 2.29
C GLN A 119 -0.40 -16.27 2.94
N ARG A 120 -0.19 -17.32 2.14
CA ARG A 120 0.28 -18.60 2.65
C ARG A 120 1.66 -18.50 3.29
N PHE A 121 2.55 -17.71 2.70
CA PHE A 121 3.88 -17.45 3.24
C PHE A 121 3.81 -16.64 4.55
N ALA A 122 3.00 -15.58 4.61
CA ALA A 122 2.82 -14.76 5.81
C ALA A 122 2.29 -15.54 7.02
N ASN A 123 1.46 -16.57 6.78
CA ASN A 123 0.90 -17.41 7.84
C ASN A 123 1.89 -18.44 8.42
N LYS A 124 3.09 -18.61 7.84
CA LYS A 124 4.13 -19.50 8.37
C LYS A 124 4.88 -18.87 9.54
N SER A 125 5.47 -19.68 10.42
CA SER A 125 6.37 -19.18 11.46
C SER A 125 7.58 -18.45 10.87
N THR A 126 8.20 -17.55 11.63
CA THR A 126 9.38 -16.82 11.15
C THR A 126 10.54 -17.77 10.82
N SER A 127 10.69 -18.85 11.55
CA SER A 127 11.70 -19.89 11.28
C SER A 127 11.46 -20.60 9.95
N GLU A 128 10.19 -20.93 9.63
CA GLU A 128 9.84 -21.55 8.36
C GLU A 128 9.98 -20.57 7.19
N GLN A 129 9.58 -19.31 7.37
CA GLN A 129 9.78 -18.26 6.39
C GLN A 129 11.27 -18.08 6.05
N GLN A 130 12.16 -18.04 7.06
CA GLN A 130 13.59 -17.93 6.84
C GLN A 130 14.16 -19.12 6.06
N ARG A 131 13.69 -20.35 6.38
CA ARG A 131 14.09 -21.56 5.64
C ARG A 131 13.70 -21.47 4.17
N LEU A 132 12.46 -21.09 3.87
CA LEU A 132 11.96 -20.95 2.50
C LEU A 132 12.68 -19.86 1.70
N ILE A 133 13.00 -18.72 2.32
CA ILE A 133 13.81 -17.67 1.71
C ILE A 133 15.19 -18.23 1.32
N ASN A 134 15.85 -18.95 2.22
CA ASN A 134 17.16 -19.53 1.98
C ASN A 134 17.13 -20.58 0.85
N GLU A 135 16.10 -21.42 0.81
CA GLU A 135 15.88 -22.39 -0.27
C GLU A 135 15.66 -21.70 -1.62
N GLN A 136 14.85 -20.65 -1.66
CA GLN A 136 14.61 -19.90 -2.89
C GLN A 136 15.89 -19.22 -3.39
N LYS A 137 16.69 -18.61 -2.49
CA LYS A 137 18.00 -18.04 -2.83
C LYS A 137 18.97 -19.07 -3.40
N ALA A 138 19.03 -20.25 -2.79
CA ALA A 138 19.88 -21.32 -3.26
C ALA A 138 19.43 -21.83 -4.64
N LYS A 139 18.12 -21.96 -4.87
CA LYS A 139 17.57 -22.36 -6.17
C LYS A 139 17.93 -21.34 -7.24
N MET A 140 17.70 -20.06 -7.01
CA MET A 140 18.00 -18.99 -7.99
C MET A 140 19.48 -18.94 -8.33
N LYS A 141 20.36 -19.18 -7.36
CA LYS A 141 21.82 -19.21 -7.57
C LYS A 141 22.27 -20.38 -8.46
N ASN A 142 21.62 -21.55 -8.31
CA ASN A 142 22.05 -22.80 -8.94
C ASN A 142 21.33 -23.11 -10.25
N THR A 143 20.21 -22.46 -10.54
CA THR A 143 19.37 -22.76 -11.73
C THR A 143 18.95 -21.44 -12.35
N PRO A 144 19.62 -20.99 -13.44
CA PRO A 144 19.17 -19.84 -14.21
C PRO A 144 17.74 -20.05 -14.71
N SER A 145 16.84 -19.10 -14.47
CA SER A 145 15.43 -19.16 -14.86
C SER A 145 15.12 -18.13 -15.94
N ALA A 146 14.27 -18.50 -16.90
CA ALA A 146 13.72 -17.56 -17.87
C ALA A 146 12.86 -16.46 -17.21
N ASN A 147 12.38 -16.72 -15.98
CA ASN A 147 11.54 -15.81 -15.19
C ASN A 147 12.32 -15.19 -14.00
N ALA A 148 13.63 -15.04 -14.10
CA ALA A 148 14.48 -14.57 -13.01
C ALA A 148 14.01 -13.25 -12.39
N ALA A 149 13.50 -12.31 -13.19
CA ALA A 149 12.99 -11.02 -12.70
C ALA A 149 11.74 -11.18 -11.81
N ASP A 150 10.82 -12.08 -12.15
CA ASP A 150 9.62 -12.33 -11.33
C ASP A 150 9.97 -13.16 -10.08
N GLU A 151 10.90 -14.10 -10.18
CA GLU A 151 11.43 -14.84 -9.03
C GLU A 151 12.12 -13.91 -8.03
N GLU A 152 12.87 -12.91 -8.51
CA GLU A 152 13.48 -11.88 -7.65
C GLU A 152 12.44 -11.00 -6.96
N LYS A 153 11.38 -10.58 -7.66
CA LYS A 153 10.26 -9.84 -7.05
C LYS A 153 9.57 -10.65 -5.95
N ILE A 154 9.32 -11.94 -6.19
CA ILE A 154 8.73 -12.84 -5.20
C ILE A 154 9.65 -12.98 -3.99
N LEU A 155 10.95 -13.18 -4.20
CA LEU A 155 11.92 -13.28 -3.12
C LEU A 155 11.98 -12.01 -2.28
N ASN A 156 12.02 -10.84 -2.91
CA ASN A 156 11.99 -9.55 -2.23
C ASN A 156 10.72 -9.38 -1.39
N ALA A 157 9.56 -9.76 -1.94
CA ALA A 157 8.29 -9.74 -1.20
C ALA A 157 8.32 -10.69 0.02
N TYR A 158 8.87 -11.89 -0.12
CA TYR A 158 9.04 -12.82 1.00
C TYR A 158 9.97 -12.26 2.08
N GLU A 159 11.05 -11.61 1.70
CA GLU A 159 11.95 -10.95 2.65
C GLU A 159 11.26 -9.81 3.41
N ASP A 160 10.43 -9.01 2.73
CA ASP A 160 9.68 -7.92 3.36
C ASP A 160 8.61 -8.44 4.32
N ILE A 161 7.87 -9.50 3.94
CA ILE A 161 6.93 -10.20 4.81
C ILE A 161 7.64 -10.73 6.05
N TYR A 162 8.78 -11.41 5.86
CA TYR A 162 9.58 -11.98 6.95
C TYR A 162 10.08 -10.90 7.92
N LYS A 163 10.67 -9.80 7.40
CA LYS A 163 11.17 -8.69 8.22
C LYS A 163 10.06 -8.06 9.04
N SER A 164 8.90 -7.81 8.42
CA SER A 164 7.73 -7.26 9.09
C SER A 164 7.23 -8.18 10.22
N LYS A 165 7.07 -9.48 9.93
CA LYS A 165 6.63 -10.46 10.93
C LYS A 165 7.65 -10.64 12.04
N LEU A 166 8.94 -10.69 11.72
CA LEU A 166 10.03 -10.76 12.71
C LEU A 166 10.01 -9.54 13.66
N GLN A 167 9.78 -8.36 13.11
CA GLN A 167 9.65 -7.16 13.92
C GLN A 167 8.43 -7.25 14.85
N THR A 168 7.28 -7.64 14.31
CA THR A 168 6.04 -7.82 15.11
C THR A 168 6.21 -8.88 16.19
N ALA A 169 6.86 -10.01 15.89
CA ALA A 169 7.13 -11.06 16.85
C ALA A 169 8.00 -10.59 18.04
N LYS A 170 8.86 -9.61 17.81
CA LYS A 170 9.72 -9.01 18.85
C LYS A 170 9.04 -7.88 19.63
N THR A 171 8.26 -7.04 18.97
CA THR A 171 7.68 -5.83 19.58
C THR A 171 6.24 -6.02 20.05
N ASN A 172 5.43 -6.75 19.31
CA ASN A 172 4.02 -7.00 19.62
C ASN A 172 3.62 -8.46 19.34
N PRO A 173 4.12 -9.44 20.14
CA PRO A 173 3.84 -10.85 19.92
C PRO A 173 2.35 -11.20 20.07
N ASN A 174 1.56 -10.42 20.82
CA ASN A 174 0.12 -10.61 20.93
C ASN A 174 -0.58 -10.38 19.58
N GLN A 175 -0.05 -9.54 18.72
CA GLN A 175 -0.56 -9.41 17.36
C GLN A 175 -0.31 -10.67 16.53
N VAL A 176 0.87 -11.27 16.64
CA VAL A 176 1.16 -12.55 15.95
C VAL A 176 0.21 -13.65 16.40
N VAL A 177 -0.13 -13.69 17.71
CA VAL A 177 -1.12 -14.62 18.28
C VAL A 177 -2.50 -14.39 17.65
N ARG A 178 -2.97 -13.15 17.56
CA ARG A 178 -4.25 -12.79 16.90
C ARG A 178 -4.27 -13.18 15.42
N GLU A 179 -3.19 -12.92 14.71
CA GLU A 179 -3.04 -13.29 13.29
C GLU A 179 -3.06 -14.79 13.06
N ALA A 180 -2.63 -15.57 14.06
CA ALA A 180 -2.74 -17.02 14.07
C ALA A 180 -4.14 -17.54 14.45
N GLY A 181 -5.10 -16.64 14.70
CA GLY A 181 -6.48 -16.99 15.08
C GLY A 181 -6.65 -17.39 16.55
N LEU A 182 -5.65 -17.13 17.39
CA LEU A 182 -5.72 -17.42 18.82
C LEU A 182 -6.23 -16.20 19.61
N GLN A 183 -6.83 -16.47 20.77
CA GLN A 183 -7.37 -15.44 21.62
C GLN A 183 -6.24 -14.69 22.36
N VAL A 184 -6.42 -13.39 22.51
CA VAL A 184 -5.56 -12.48 23.30
C VAL A 184 -6.44 -11.66 24.22
N HIS A 185 -6.12 -11.67 25.51
CA HIS A 185 -6.78 -10.86 26.53
C HIS A 185 -6.23 -9.42 26.50
N SER A 186 -7.11 -8.43 26.55
CA SER A 186 -6.73 -7.04 26.76
C SER A 186 -6.43 -6.82 28.24
N LEU A 187 -5.28 -6.23 28.55
CA LEU A 187 -4.74 -6.10 29.89
C LEU A 187 -4.55 -4.61 30.28
N GLY A 188 -5.44 -3.74 29.82
CA GLY A 188 -5.42 -2.32 30.14
C GLY A 188 -5.64 -2.02 31.63
N GLY A 189 -5.38 -0.79 32.04
CA GLY A 189 -5.43 -0.35 33.45
C GLY A 189 -6.81 -0.50 34.10
N ASN A 190 -7.90 -0.42 33.34
CA ASN A 190 -9.25 -0.62 33.87
C ASN A 190 -9.50 -2.09 34.27
N ALA A 191 -9.03 -3.04 33.46
CA ALA A 191 -9.12 -4.47 33.78
C ALA A 191 -8.34 -4.80 35.06
N LEU A 192 -7.13 -4.24 35.19
CA LEU A 192 -6.31 -4.42 36.40
C LEU A 192 -6.99 -3.90 37.67
N LYS A 193 -7.65 -2.74 37.61
CA LYS A 193 -8.37 -2.15 38.76
C LYS A 193 -9.63 -2.94 39.12
N SER A 194 -10.33 -3.47 38.12
CA SER A 194 -11.61 -4.14 38.34
C SER A 194 -11.45 -5.55 38.92
N ASN A 195 -10.49 -6.31 38.38
CA ASN A 195 -10.22 -7.68 38.82
C ASN A 195 -8.74 -8.04 38.61
N PRO A 196 -7.87 -7.79 39.62
CA PRO A 196 -6.45 -8.08 39.51
C PRO A 196 -6.11 -9.56 39.23
N SER A 197 -6.89 -10.50 39.80
CA SER A 197 -6.68 -11.94 39.60
C SER A 197 -6.95 -12.34 38.14
N GLU A 198 -8.08 -11.93 37.60
CA GLU A 198 -8.43 -12.20 36.20
C GLU A 198 -7.45 -11.53 35.22
N TRP A 199 -6.91 -10.36 35.61
CA TRP A 199 -5.86 -9.69 34.83
C TRP A 199 -4.56 -10.52 34.78
N ILE A 200 -4.15 -11.13 35.92
CA ILE A 200 -2.99 -12.05 36.00
C ILE A 200 -3.24 -13.30 35.15
N ASP A 201 -4.42 -13.92 35.30
CA ASP A 201 -4.78 -15.09 34.50
C ASP A 201 -4.74 -14.79 33.00
N GLY A 202 -5.28 -13.65 32.58
CA GLY A 202 -5.22 -13.18 31.19
C GLY A 202 -3.78 -12.94 30.70
N ALA A 203 -2.87 -12.46 31.57
CA ALA A 203 -1.46 -12.31 31.21
C ALA A 203 -0.76 -13.67 31.03
N VAL A 204 -1.07 -14.64 31.89
CA VAL A 204 -0.58 -16.00 31.77
C VAL A 204 -1.08 -16.65 30.48
N ASP A 205 -2.37 -16.53 30.18
CA ASP A 205 -2.98 -17.06 28.97
C ASP A 205 -2.38 -16.45 27.70
N ASN A 206 -2.12 -15.14 27.68
CA ASN A 206 -1.42 -14.49 26.57
C ASN A 206 0.00 -15.06 26.39
N GLY A 207 0.73 -15.28 27.49
CA GLY A 207 2.06 -15.88 27.48
C GLY A 207 2.02 -17.34 26.93
N ILE A 208 1.06 -18.14 27.38
CA ILE A 208 0.85 -19.52 26.90
C ILE A 208 0.53 -19.50 25.41
N SER A 209 -0.35 -18.61 24.95
CA SER A 209 -0.70 -18.46 23.54
C SER A 209 0.51 -18.12 22.68
N GLN A 210 1.39 -17.21 23.16
CA GLN A 210 2.64 -16.87 22.47
C GLN A 210 3.59 -18.10 22.38
N LEU A 211 3.75 -18.85 23.45
CA LEU A 211 4.57 -20.07 23.47
C LEU A 211 4.01 -21.17 22.56
N SER A 212 2.68 -21.27 22.44
CA SER A 212 2.02 -22.28 21.60
C SER A 212 2.33 -22.14 20.11
N LEU A 213 2.72 -20.93 19.66
CA LEU A 213 3.11 -20.68 18.26
C LEU A 213 4.43 -21.35 17.90
N LYS A 214 5.23 -21.80 18.86
CA LYS A 214 6.53 -22.47 18.67
C LYS A 214 7.47 -21.71 17.72
N ASP A 215 7.38 -20.37 17.71
CA ASP A 215 8.25 -19.52 16.93
C ASP A 215 9.40 -19.01 17.81
N ALA A 216 10.63 -19.45 17.49
CA ALA A 216 11.82 -19.12 18.26
C ALA A 216 12.17 -17.61 18.31
N ASN A 217 11.57 -16.81 17.43
CA ASN A 217 11.80 -15.37 17.35
C ASN A 217 10.78 -14.53 18.15
N ILE A 218 9.80 -15.18 18.78
CA ILE A 218 8.84 -14.49 19.64
C ILE A 218 9.53 -14.06 20.95
N THR A 219 9.46 -12.79 21.26
CA THR A 219 9.82 -12.26 22.57
C THR A 219 8.59 -12.27 23.45
N LEU A 220 8.60 -13.07 24.53
CA LEU A 220 7.48 -13.15 25.47
C LEU A 220 7.13 -11.77 26.03
N ARG A 221 5.95 -11.27 25.70
CA ARG A 221 5.37 -10.01 26.18
C ARG A 221 3.87 -10.21 26.38
N PRO A 222 3.44 -10.77 27.53
CA PRO A 222 2.04 -11.02 27.82
C PRO A 222 1.16 -9.77 27.76
N ILE A 223 1.71 -8.60 28.16
CA ILE A 223 1.04 -7.32 28.14
C ILE A 223 1.44 -6.62 26.83
N SER A 224 0.45 -6.15 26.06
CA SER A 224 0.71 -5.41 24.82
C SER A 224 1.35 -4.05 25.10
N GLU A 225 2.07 -3.51 24.11
CA GLU A 225 2.61 -2.14 24.22
C GLU A 225 1.51 -1.09 24.36
N GLU A 226 0.32 -1.37 23.84
CA GLU A 226 -0.87 -0.51 23.94
C GLU A 226 -1.44 -0.50 25.37
N ASP A 227 -1.49 -1.66 26.03
CA ASP A 227 -2.03 -1.83 27.38
C ASP A 227 -1.03 -1.42 28.49
N LEU A 228 0.26 -1.54 28.22
CA LEU A 228 1.33 -1.38 29.21
C LEU A 228 1.33 -0.02 29.92
N PRO A 229 1.17 1.15 29.25
CA PRO A 229 1.16 2.44 29.92
C PRO A 229 0.00 2.60 30.90
N GLU A 230 -1.19 2.12 30.53
CA GLU A 230 -2.38 2.19 31.39
C GLU A 230 -2.30 1.19 32.56
N ALA A 231 -1.83 -0.02 32.30
CA ALA A 231 -1.60 -1.02 33.35
C ALA A 231 -0.56 -0.53 34.36
N LYS A 232 0.55 0.08 33.90
CA LYS A 232 1.56 0.68 34.77
C LYS A 232 0.99 1.81 35.62
N LYS A 233 0.24 2.74 35.00
CA LYS A 233 -0.42 3.83 35.72
C LYS A 233 -1.40 3.32 36.80
N ALA A 234 -2.15 2.25 36.44
CA ALA A 234 -3.08 1.63 37.39
C ALA A 234 -2.33 1.00 38.56
N PHE A 235 -1.27 0.23 38.30
CA PHE A 235 -0.42 -0.37 39.34
C PHE A 235 0.27 0.68 40.19
N ASP A 236 0.84 1.74 39.64
CA ASP A 236 1.51 2.83 40.38
C ASP A 236 0.54 3.53 41.32
N GLY A 237 -0.73 3.63 40.96
CA GLY A 237 -1.80 4.23 41.79
C GLY A 237 -2.35 3.33 42.90
N MET A 238 -1.98 2.03 42.94
CA MET A 238 -2.41 1.12 44.02
C MET A 238 -1.74 1.45 45.35
N GLY A 239 -2.45 1.20 46.46
CA GLY A 239 -1.90 1.24 47.81
C GLY A 239 -0.85 0.14 48.04
N VAL A 240 -0.02 0.31 49.08
CA VAL A 240 1.06 -0.65 49.39
C VAL A 240 0.51 -2.08 49.58
N ASN A 241 -0.57 -2.22 50.34
CA ASN A 241 -1.18 -3.54 50.59
C ASN A 241 -1.77 -4.16 49.34
N GLU A 242 -2.37 -3.37 48.44
CA GLU A 242 -2.88 -3.84 47.16
C GLU A 242 -1.74 -4.35 46.26
N LYS A 243 -0.63 -3.60 46.21
CA LYS A 243 0.58 -4.00 45.47
C LYS A 243 1.16 -5.31 46.00
N LEU A 244 1.24 -5.45 47.33
CA LEU A 244 1.73 -6.68 47.97
C LEU A 244 0.82 -7.87 47.65
N ASN A 245 -0.48 -7.73 47.71
CA ASN A 245 -1.43 -8.75 47.34
C ASN A 245 -1.34 -9.13 45.88
N PHE A 246 -1.15 -8.14 45.00
CA PHE A 246 -0.97 -8.37 43.55
C PHE A 246 0.30 -9.17 43.20
N ILE A 247 1.41 -8.93 43.92
CA ILE A 247 2.69 -9.59 43.69
C ILE A 247 2.72 -11.01 44.31
N SER A 248 1.94 -11.23 45.37
CA SER A 248 1.92 -12.52 46.10
C SER A 248 0.87 -13.53 45.62
N GLY A 249 -0.08 -13.10 44.78
CA GLY A 249 -1.09 -13.98 44.14
C GLY A 249 -0.65 -14.49 42.81
#